data_d90ab8a5fee065a540b47b261fd06687
#
_entry.id   d90ab8a5fee065a540b47b261fd06687
#
_cell.length_a   1.000
_cell.length_b   1.000
_cell.length_c   1.000
_cell.angle_alpha   90.00
_cell.angle_beta   90.00
_cell.angle_gamma   90.00
#
_symmetry.space_group_name_H-M   'P 1'
#
loop_
_entity.id
_entity.type
_entity.pdbx_description
1 polymer ?
#
loop_
_entity_poly.entity_id
_entity_poly.type
_entity_poly.pdbx_seq_one_letter_code
_entity_poly.pdbx_strand_id
1 'polypeptide(L)' 'MELTLTTTEFLILRLLMLNAAQRVTKEEISLKILGKPLQAFDRSIDMHVSNLRKKISAVAVDEKIKTIRGVGYMLNVGRH' A
#
# COMPACT_ATOMS: atom_id res chain seq x y z
N MET A 1 -3.26 10.98 -18.57
CA MET A 1 -2.30 11.31 -17.52
C MET A 1 -1.52 10.08 -17.12
N GLU A 2 -0.24 10.25 -16.99
CA GLU A 2 0.63 9.15 -16.67
C GLU A 2 0.83 9.03 -15.17
N LEU A 3 0.75 7.81 -14.66
CA LEU A 3 0.95 7.54 -13.26
C LEU A 3 2.37 7.04 -13.05
N THR A 4 3.19 7.87 -12.39
CA THR A 4 4.58 7.52 -12.16
C THR A 4 4.78 7.11 -10.72
N LEU A 5 5.09 5.84 -10.52
CA LEU A 5 5.32 5.30 -9.19
C LEU A 5 6.81 5.07 -8.97
N THR A 6 7.26 5.27 -7.74
CA THR A 6 8.59 4.82 -7.39
C THR A 6 8.59 3.30 -7.35
N THR A 7 9.80 2.72 -7.38
CA THR A 7 9.91 1.26 -7.32
C THR A 7 9.23 0.70 -6.08
N THR A 8 9.44 1.34 -4.94
CA THR A 8 8.83 0.88 -3.69
C THR A 8 7.32 0.97 -3.76
N GLU A 9 6.80 2.08 -4.29
CA GLU A 9 5.35 2.23 -4.42
C GLU A 9 4.76 1.17 -5.34
N PHE A 10 5.43 0.90 -6.44
CA PHE A 10 4.98 -0.12 -7.37
C PHE A 10 4.94 -1.49 -6.70
N LEU A 11 5.98 -1.82 -5.95
CA LEU A 11 6.05 -3.12 -5.29
C LEU A 11 4.97 -3.26 -4.22
N ILE A 12 4.69 -2.17 -3.49
CA ILE A 12 3.62 -2.20 -2.50
C ILE A 12 2.28 -2.41 -3.18
N LEU A 13 2.02 -1.67 -4.25
CA LEU A 13 0.77 -1.83 -4.97
C LEU A 13 0.62 -3.25 -5.50
N ARG A 14 1.70 -3.77 -6.07
CA ARG A 14 1.67 -5.14 -6.59
C ARG A 14 1.36 -6.15 -5.50
N LEU A 15 1.98 -5.99 -4.33
CA LEU A 15 1.72 -6.91 -3.22
C LEU A 15 0.27 -6.84 -2.79
N LEU A 16 -0.28 -5.64 -2.71
CA LEU A 16 -1.68 -5.48 -2.36
C LEU A 16 -2.60 -6.10 -3.42
N MET A 17 -2.23 -5.97 -4.68
CA MET A 17 -3.04 -6.55 -5.75
C MET A 17 -3.01 -8.07 -5.72
N LEU A 18 -1.86 -8.65 -5.40
CA LEU A 18 -1.76 -10.09 -5.29
C LEU A 18 -2.58 -10.64 -4.12
N ASN A 19 -2.87 -9.78 -3.16
CA ASN A 19 -3.69 -10.14 -2.00
C ASN A 19 -4.98 -9.33 -1.97
N ALA A 20 -5.56 -9.10 -3.14
CA ALA A 20 -6.72 -8.23 -3.27
C ALA A 20 -7.82 -8.62 -2.29
N ALA A 21 -8.39 -7.62 -1.63
CA ALA A 21 -9.45 -7.77 -0.64
C ALA A 21 -9.00 -8.50 0.62
N GLN A 22 -7.68 -8.68 0.80
CA GLN A 22 -7.15 -9.29 2.02
C GLN A 22 -6.21 -8.31 2.70
N ARG A 23 -6.16 -8.41 4.01
CA ARG A 23 -5.29 -7.56 4.80
C ARG A 23 -3.83 -7.94 4.61
N VAL A 24 -2.99 -6.94 4.40
CA VAL A 24 -1.54 -7.14 4.31
C VAL A 24 -0.92 -6.34 5.44
N THR A 25 -0.19 -7.01 6.31
CA THR A 25 0.38 -6.34 7.48
C THR A 25 1.57 -5.48 7.08
N LYS A 26 1.83 -4.47 7.91
CA LYS A 26 3.01 -3.64 7.68
C LYS A 26 4.29 -4.46 7.79
N GLU A 27 4.30 -5.44 8.70
CA GLU A 27 5.46 -6.32 8.84
C GLU A 27 5.73 -7.07 7.55
N GLU A 28 4.68 -7.58 6.94
CA GLU A 28 4.83 -8.31 5.69
C GLU A 28 5.36 -7.40 4.59
N ILE A 29 4.85 -6.19 4.51
CA ILE A 29 5.32 -5.23 3.51
C ILE A 29 6.79 -4.92 3.74
N SER A 30 7.18 -4.69 4.99
CA SER A 30 8.56 -4.35 5.30
C SER A 30 9.50 -5.49 4.94
N LEU A 31 9.14 -6.71 5.30
CA LEU A 31 10.00 -7.86 5.02
C LEU A 31 10.10 -8.15 3.53
N LYS A 32 8.98 -8.12 2.83
CA LYS A 32 8.98 -8.51 1.42
C LYS A 32 9.50 -7.43 0.49
N ILE A 33 9.31 -6.18 0.85
CA ILE A 33 9.65 -5.08 -0.05
C ILE A 33 10.91 -4.36 0.38
N LEU A 34 11.02 -4.04 1.68
CA LEU A 34 12.20 -3.33 2.18
C LEU A 34 13.29 -4.26 2.66
N GLY A 35 12.99 -5.55 2.80
CA GLY A 35 13.99 -6.55 3.16
C GLY A 35 14.45 -6.47 4.61
N LYS A 36 13.65 -5.88 5.48
CA LYS A 36 14.03 -5.75 6.88
C LYS A 36 12.79 -5.83 7.75
N PRO A 37 12.97 -6.22 9.02
CA PRO A 37 11.83 -6.25 9.95
C PRO A 37 11.30 -4.85 10.21
N LEU A 38 10.01 -4.76 10.44
CA LEU A 38 9.39 -3.50 10.82
C LEU A 38 9.82 -3.16 12.23
N GLN A 39 10.24 -1.91 12.43
CA GLN A 39 10.69 -1.48 13.74
C GLN A 39 9.65 -0.56 14.38
N ALA A 40 9.73 -0.44 15.71
CA ALA A 40 8.84 0.46 16.43
C ALA A 40 9.04 1.87 15.90
N PHE A 41 7.94 2.57 15.71
CA PHE A 41 7.94 3.96 15.25
C PHE A 41 8.47 4.14 13.83
N ASP A 42 8.66 3.06 13.09
CA ASP A 42 9.07 3.16 11.70
C ASP A 42 7.86 3.53 10.86
N ARG A 43 7.92 4.69 10.23
CA ARG A 43 6.82 5.18 9.42
C ARG A 43 7.09 5.11 7.94
N SER A 44 8.12 4.38 7.53
CA SER A 44 8.46 4.28 6.11
C SER A 44 7.31 3.74 5.28
N ILE A 45 6.70 2.66 5.75
CA ILE A 45 5.61 2.04 5.02
C ILE A 45 4.44 3.02 4.89
N ASP A 46 4.09 3.67 6.00
CA ASP A 46 2.98 4.62 5.97
C ASP A 46 3.24 5.75 4.99
N MET A 47 4.48 6.21 4.94
CA MET A 47 4.83 7.30 4.03
C MET A 47 4.72 6.85 2.57
N HIS A 48 5.24 5.67 2.26
CA HIS A 48 5.13 5.16 0.89
C HIS A 48 3.68 4.94 0.49
N VAL A 49 2.88 4.41 1.39
CA VAL A 49 1.46 4.18 1.08
C VAL A 49 0.73 5.50 0.93
N SER A 50 1.06 6.48 1.77
CA SER A 50 0.43 7.79 1.65
C SER A 50 0.70 8.41 0.28
N ASN A 51 1.95 8.34 -0.17
CA ASN A 51 2.31 8.88 -1.49
C ASN A 51 1.64 8.09 -2.61
N LEU A 52 1.63 6.78 -2.48
CA LEU A 52 0.96 5.92 -3.46
C LEU A 52 -0.52 6.25 -3.55
N ARG A 53 -1.16 6.42 -2.40
CA ARG A 53 -2.58 6.72 -2.37
C ARG A 53 -2.89 8.05 -3.06
N LYS A 54 -2.04 9.04 -2.85
CA LYS A 54 -2.22 10.34 -3.51
C LYS A 54 -2.13 10.20 -5.02
N LYS A 55 -1.20 9.39 -5.49
CA LYS A 55 -1.03 9.22 -6.93
C LYS A 55 -2.20 8.47 -7.55
N ILE A 56 -2.70 7.46 -6.85
CA ILE A 56 -3.84 6.73 -7.36
C ILE A 56 -5.09 7.60 -7.36
N SER A 57 -5.24 8.46 -6.35
CA SER A 57 -6.39 9.35 -6.29
C SER A 57 -6.45 10.31 -7.47
N ALA A 58 -5.31 10.60 -8.07
CA ALA A 58 -5.27 11.49 -9.21
C ALA A 58 -5.89 10.88 -10.45
N VAL A 59 -6.00 9.55 -10.50
CA VAL A 59 -6.52 8.86 -11.69
C VAL A 59 -7.71 7.97 -11.38
N ALA A 60 -8.05 7.79 -10.12
CA ALA A 60 -9.17 6.93 -9.72
C ALA A 60 -10.11 7.69 -8.81
N VAL A 61 -11.40 7.49 -9.01
CA VAL A 61 -12.41 8.18 -8.21
C VAL A 61 -12.56 7.54 -6.85
N ASP A 62 -12.52 6.21 -6.82
CA ASP A 62 -12.73 5.47 -5.59
C ASP A 62 -11.44 5.30 -4.83
N GLU A 63 -11.58 5.23 -3.52
CA GLU A 63 -10.44 4.92 -2.68
C GLU A 63 -10.05 3.47 -2.87
N LYS A 64 -8.84 3.23 -3.37
CA LYS A 64 -8.41 1.88 -3.69
C LYS A 64 -7.65 1.22 -2.55
N ILE A 65 -6.94 2.00 -1.75
CA ILE A 65 -6.13 1.44 -0.67
C ILE A 65 -6.76 1.85 0.64
N LYS A 66 -7.14 0.84 1.42
CA LYS A 66 -7.81 1.05 2.70
C LYS A 66 -6.84 0.80 3.83
N THR A 67 -6.87 1.65 4.84
CA THR A 67 -6.06 1.46 6.03
C THR A 67 -6.81 0.57 7.01
N ILE A 68 -6.16 -0.49 7.46
CA ILE A 68 -6.70 -1.36 8.52
C ILE A 68 -5.94 -0.99 9.79
N ARG A 69 -6.60 -0.27 10.66
CA ARG A 69 -5.94 0.27 11.84
C ARG A 69 -5.28 -0.80 12.66
N GLY A 70 -4.03 -0.54 13.03
CA GLY A 70 -3.27 -1.47 13.86
C GLY A 70 -2.81 -2.72 13.16
N VAL A 71 -3.10 -2.85 11.87
CA VAL A 71 -2.74 -4.06 11.13
C VAL A 71 -1.91 -3.72 9.91
N GLY A 72 -2.47 -2.98 8.96
CA GLY A 72 -1.78 -2.68 7.72
C GLY A 72 -2.72 -2.10 6.70
N TYR A 73 -2.68 -2.65 5.50
CA TYR A 73 -3.43 -2.10 4.39
C TYR A 73 -4.10 -3.19 3.57
N MET A 74 -5.07 -2.79 2.77
CA MET A 74 -5.82 -3.72 1.95
C MET A 74 -6.23 -3.01 0.68
N LEU A 75 -6.11 -3.71 -0.45
CA LEU A 75 -6.61 -3.17 -1.69
C LEU A 75 -8.12 -3.36 -1.74
N ASN A 76 -8.82 -2.27 -1.95
CA ASN A 76 -10.27 -2.31 -2.03
C ASN A 76 -10.67 -2.68 -3.46
N VAL A 77 -11.24 -3.85 -3.61
CA VAL A 77 -11.71 -4.30 -4.92
C VAL A 77 -13.21 -4.21 -5.00
N GLY A 78 -13.79 -3.46 -4.10
CA GLY A 78 -15.21 -3.43 -3.98
C GLY A 78 -15.91 -3.08 -5.28
N ARG A 79 -17.10 -3.51 -5.38
CA ARG A 79 -17.98 -3.11 -6.40
C ARG A 79 -19.17 -2.63 -5.70
N HIS A 80 -19.88 -1.98 -6.33
CA HIS A 80 -21.03 -1.46 -5.67
C HIS A 80 -22.25 -1.86 -6.31
#